data_8b312fc99dc5e74084a25fa3d8e2c393
#
_entry.id   8b312fc99dc5e74084a25fa3d8e2c393
#
_cell.length_a   1.000
_cell.length_b   1.000
_cell.length_c   1.000
_cell.angle_alpha   90.00
_cell.angle_beta   90.00
_cell.angle_gamma   90.00
#
_symmetry.space_group_name_H-M   'P 1'
#
loop_
_entity.id
_entity.type
_entity.pdbx_description
1 polymer ?
#
loop_
_entity_poly.entity_id
_entity_poly.type
_entity_poly.pdbx_seq_one_letter_code
_entity_poly.pdbx_strand_id
1 'polypeptide(L)'
;LKSSVYFQALRLWHTGCDSDWGEGYSTCEFVETDRGTALFRGKISTQVVKDGRVQRAGWAAIKLEDRKSFLRKKYHSRWTSFSHLLIKCRGDGRSYKVMLYTPGAIDVTWGDSFSYPLHTHGGPYWQYEKIPFSRFFHTVAGRIQDRQYRVNCEELSSIGIALMDRIDGEFCLELDFIGVCHDRSHIEKFAYETYSLPVFSTQGF
;
A
#
# COMPACT_ATOMS: atom_id res chain seq x y z
N LEU A 1 -15.10 -17.09 -6.56
CA LEU A 1 -14.87 -17.21 -5.11
C LEU A 1 -14.25 -15.91 -4.63
N LYS A 2 -14.94 -15.18 -3.76
CA LYS A 2 -14.43 -13.99 -3.09
C LYS A 2 -13.78 -14.44 -1.79
N SER A 3 -12.48 -14.23 -1.63
CA SER A 3 -11.85 -14.29 -0.33
C SER A 3 -11.79 -12.84 0.20
N SER A 4 -12.54 -12.53 1.21
CA SER A 4 -12.57 -11.22 1.84
C SER A 4 -11.75 -11.26 3.13
N VAL A 5 -10.91 -10.26 3.33
CA VAL A 5 -10.32 -9.97 4.62
C VAL A 5 -11.27 -9.00 5.31
N TYR A 6 -12.09 -9.49 6.21
CA TYR A 6 -12.89 -8.62 7.06
C TYR A 6 -12.00 -7.97 8.12
N PHE A 7 -12.28 -6.72 8.46
CA PHE A 7 -11.58 -5.98 9.51
C PHE A 7 -11.83 -6.52 10.93
N GLN A 8 -12.36 -7.73 11.06
CA GLN A 8 -12.62 -8.42 12.34
C GLN A 8 -11.39 -8.57 13.25
N ALA A 9 -10.21 -8.19 12.76
CA ALA A 9 -8.99 -8.22 13.52
C ALA A 9 -8.19 -6.92 13.35
N LEU A 10 -8.80 -5.76 13.68
CA LEU A 10 -8.10 -4.46 13.70
C LEU A 10 -6.81 -4.48 14.52
N ARG A 11 -6.74 -5.32 15.56
CA ARG A 11 -5.52 -5.56 16.35
C ARG A 11 -4.31 -6.04 15.54
N LEU A 12 -4.52 -6.53 14.32
CA LEU A 12 -3.45 -6.95 13.41
C LEU A 12 -2.95 -5.80 12.51
N TRP A 13 -3.58 -4.65 12.61
CA TRP A 13 -3.16 -3.48 11.86
C TRP A 13 -2.36 -2.55 12.74
N HIS A 14 -1.24 -2.09 12.23
CA HIS A 14 -0.39 -1.08 12.85
C HIS A 14 -0.60 0.25 12.15
N THR A 15 -0.68 1.30 12.93
CA THR A 15 -0.64 2.68 12.44
C THR A 15 0.77 3.21 12.55
N GLY A 16 1.12 4.17 11.69
CA GLY A 16 2.37 4.91 11.77
C GLY A 16 2.25 6.25 11.06
N CYS A 17 2.91 7.25 11.57
CA CYS A 17 3.00 8.56 10.95
C CYS A 17 4.38 9.19 11.22
N ASP A 18 4.67 10.28 10.54
CA ASP A 18 5.98 10.96 10.63
C ASP A 18 6.34 11.42 12.05
N SER A 19 5.35 11.73 12.89
CA SER A 19 5.60 12.10 14.28
C SER A 19 6.14 10.94 15.13
N ASP A 20 5.76 9.69 14.83
CA ASP A 20 6.26 8.51 15.56
C ASP A 20 7.76 8.31 15.37
N TRP A 21 8.32 8.86 14.29
CA TRP A 21 9.74 8.79 13.94
C TRP A 21 10.49 10.09 14.20
N GLY A 22 9.79 11.10 14.77
CA GLY A 22 10.36 12.43 15.01
C GLY A 22 10.67 13.21 13.72
N GLU A 23 9.99 12.87 12.62
CA GLU A 23 10.20 13.49 11.31
C GLU A 23 9.26 14.66 11.05
N GLY A 24 8.08 14.65 11.66
CA GLY A 24 7.02 15.63 11.43
C GLY A 24 6.01 15.73 12.55
N TYR A 25 4.84 16.23 12.22
CA TYR A 25 3.75 16.52 13.16
C TYR A 25 2.41 15.93 12.74
N SER A 26 2.40 14.97 11.83
CA SER A 26 1.18 14.27 11.44
C SER A 26 0.71 13.34 12.55
N THR A 27 -0.59 13.13 12.61
CA THR A 27 -1.23 12.20 13.55
C THR A 27 -2.17 11.28 12.81
N CYS A 28 -2.29 10.04 13.27
CA CYS A 28 -3.26 9.12 12.71
C CYS A 28 -3.76 8.11 13.74
N GLU A 29 -4.95 7.60 13.48
CA GLU A 29 -5.53 6.48 14.20
C GLU A 29 -6.31 5.57 13.25
N PHE A 30 -6.46 4.31 13.63
CA PHE A 30 -7.24 3.33 12.91
C PHE A 30 -8.17 2.61 13.88
N VAL A 31 -9.46 2.88 13.77
CA VAL A 31 -10.47 2.45 14.76
C VAL A 31 -11.65 1.77 14.08
N GLU A 32 -12.31 0.88 14.82
CA GLU A 32 -13.56 0.29 14.39
C GLU A 32 -14.72 1.26 14.62
N THR A 33 -15.63 1.32 13.65
CA THR A 33 -16.87 2.08 13.78
C THR A 33 -17.99 1.20 14.33
N ASP A 34 -19.02 1.81 14.87
CA ASP A 34 -20.24 1.12 15.38
C ASP A 34 -20.93 0.27 14.28
N ARG A 35 -20.59 0.49 13.02
CA ARG A 35 -21.13 -0.23 11.86
C ARG A 35 -20.29 -1.43 11.45
N GLY A 36 -19.22 -1.73 12.17
CA GLY A 36 -18.28 -2.81 11.85
C GLY A 36 -17.36 -2.51 10.67
N THR A 37 -17.23 -1.24 10.28
CA THR A 37 -16.25 -0.77 9.31
C THR A 37 -15.01 -0.26 10.03
N ALA A 38 -13.90 -0.06 9.33
CA ALA A 38 -12.68 0.47 9.89
C ALA A 38 -12.43 1.91 9.40
N LEU A 39 -12.08 2.80 10.30
CA LEU A 39 -11.88 4.22 10.02
C LEU A 39 -10.42 4.58 10.22
N PHE A 40 -9.74 4.94 9.14
CA PHE A 40 -8.39 5.53 9.14
C PHE A 40 -8.53 7.04 9.02
N ARG A 41 -8.17 7.75 10.07
CA ARG A 41 -8.29 9.20 10.13
C ARG A 41 -7.13 9.83 10.89
N GLY A 42 -6.99 11.15 10.74
CA GLY A 42 -5.97 11.92 11.40
C GLY A 42 -5.76 13.27 10.77
N LYS A 43 -4.57 13.81 10.95
CA LYS A 43 -4.18 15.11 10.38
C LYS A 43 -2.79 15.00 9.78
N ILE A 44 -2.63 15.42 8.54
CA ILE A 44 -1.33 15.56 7.89
C ILE A 44 -0.77 16.95 8.15
N SER A 45 0.52 17.00 8.49
CA SER A 45 1.32 18.23 8.54
C SER A 45 2.58 18.02 7.71
N THR A 46 2.78 18.88 6.71
CA THR A 46 3.99 18.84 5.87
C THR A 46 5.18 19.55 6.52
N GLN A 47 4.99 20.09 7.73
CA GLN A 47 6.03 20.74 8.49
C GLN A 47 7.10 19.72 8.93
N VAL A 48 8.33 19.96 8.51
CA VAL A 48 9.49 19.13 8.85
C VAL A 48 10.09 19.55 10.19
N VAL A 49 10.53 18.58 10.99
CA VAL A 49 11.34 18.85 12.18
C VAL A 49 12.71 19.36 11.73
N LYS A 50 13.10 20.55 12.22
CA LYS A 50 14.35 21.24 11.83
C LYS A 50 15.58 20.68 12.57
N ASP A 51 15.88 19.41 12.36
CA ASP A 51 17.07 18.76 12.93
C ASP A 51 18.23 18.59 11.92
N GLY A 52 18.02 19.04 10.69
CA GLY A 52 18.98 18.92 9.59
C GLY A 52 19.04 17.54 8.92
N ARG A 53 18.31 16.53 9.43
CA ARG A 53 18.28 15.15 8.89
C ARG A 53 17.05 14.88 8.07
N VAL A 54 15.92 15.40 8.51
CA VAL A 54 14.61 15.16 7.90
C VAL A 54 14.40 16.09 6.72
N GLN A 55 14.20 15.51 5.55
CA GLN A 55 13.95 16.25 4.31
C GLN A 55 12.46 16.31 3.94
N ARG A 56 11.65 15.41 4.48
CA ARG A 56 10.23 15.27 4.12
C ARG A 56 9.43 14.81 5.33
N ALA A 57 8.27 15.41 5.48
CA ALA A 57 7.23 15.03 6.42
C ALA A 57 5.88 15.01 5.68
N GLY A 58 4.79 14.76 6.38
CA GLY A 58 3.44 14.76 5.83
C GLY A 58 3.03 13.37 5.32
N TRP A 59 3.15 12.34 6.18
CA TRP A 59 2.63 11.03 5.86
C TRP A 59 1.98 10.35 7.08
N ALA A 60 1.00 9.51 6.78
CA ALA A 60 0.36 8.61 7.72
C ALA A 60 0.04 7.29 7.01
N ALA A 61 0.14 6.18 7.71
CA ALA A 61 -0.07 4.86 7.11
C ALA A 61 -0.71 3.88 8.09
N ILE A 62 -1.39 2.89 7.51
CA ILE A 62 -1.80 1.65 8.18
C ILE A 62 -1.20 0.48 7.44
N LYS A 63 -0.77 -0.53 8.17
CA LYS A 63 -0.19 -1.75 7.61
C LYS A 63 -0.69 -2.96 8.38
N LEU A 64 -1.14 -3.98 7.65
CA LEU A 64 -1.46 -5.29 8.23
C LEU A 64 -0.17 -5.96 8.71
N GLU A 65 -0.18 -6.55 9.89
CA GLU A 65 0.95 -7.31 10.42
C GLU A 65 1.34 -8.45 9.47
N ASP A 66 2.66 -8.61 9.27
CA ASP A 66 3.17 -9.72 8.50
C ASP A 66 2.85 -11.05 9.21
N ARG A 67 2.25 -11.98 8.51
CA ARG A 67 2.03 -13.32 9.05
C ARG A 67 3.37 -14.00 9.32
N LYS A 68 3.60 -14.36 10.57
CA LYS A 68 4.79 -15.10 11.02
C LYS A 68 4.40 -16.56 11.26
N SER A 69 5.24 -17.49 10.84
CA SER A 69 5.27 -18.87 11.30
C SER A 69 6.57 -19.08 12.07
N PHE A 70 6.61 -20.06 12.94
CA PHE A 70 7.83 -20.43 13.67
C PHE A 70 9.01 -20.55 12.68
N LEU A 71 9.92 -19.57 12.66
CA LEU A 71 11.10 -19.43 11.80
C LEU A 71 10.88 -19.04 10.31
N ARG A 72 9.66 -18.80 9.80
CA ARG A 72 9.45 -18.38 8.41
C ARG A 72 8.32 -17.36 8.29
N LYS A 73 8.49 -16.37 7.40
CA LYS A 73 7.39 -15.49 6.98
C LYS A 73 6.33 -16.33 6.26
N LYS A 74 5.07 -16.18 6.63
CA LYS A 74 3.96 -16.79 5.89
C LYS A 74 3.46 -15.83 4.84
N TYR A 75 3.42 -16.30 3.61
CA TYR A 75 2.86 -15.57 2.50
C TYR A 75 1.36 -15.82 2.36
N HIS A 76 0.67 -14.89 1.75
CA HIS A 76 -0.71 -15.07 1.32
C HIS A 76 -0.76 -15.87 0.01
N SER A 77 -0.22 -17.08 0.00
CA SER A 77 -0.04 -17.94 -1.18
C SER A 77 -1.32 -18.21 -1.98
N ARG A 78 -2.49 -17.96 -1.40
CA ARG A 78 -3.78 -18.12 -2.08
C ARG A 78 -4.11 -16.99 -3.07
N TRP A 79 -3.31 -15.93 -3.12
CA TRP A 79 -3.56 -14.79 -4.01
C TRP A 79 -3.12 -15.04 -5.46
N THR A 80 -2.33 -16.05 -5.71
CA THR A 80 -1.89 -16.45 -7.07
C THR A 80 -3.02 -16.76 -8.03
N SER A 81 -4.16 -17.24 -7.51
CA SER A 81 -5.34 -17.56 -8.30
C SER A 81 -6.23 -16.34 -8.60
N PHE A 82 -5.87 -15.16 -8.13
CA PHE A 82 -6.64 -13.95 -8.31
C PHE A 82 -5.92 -12.93 -9.19
N SER A 83 -6.68 -12.10 -9.88
CA SER A 83 -6.15 -11.08 -10.79
C SER A 83 -6.29 -9.66 -10.26
N HIS A 84 -7.16 -9.43 -9.28
CA HIS A 84 -7.49 -8.11 -8.77
C HIS A 84 -7.59 -8.06 -7.25
N LEU A 85 -7.17 -6.93 -6.71
CA LEU A 85 -7.54 -6.48 -5.38
C LEU A 85 -8.88 -5.74 -5.45
N LEU A 86 -9.74 -5.98 -4.48
CA LEU A 86 -11.01 -5.27 -4.31
C LEU A 86 -10.97 -4.46 -3.02
N ILE A 87 -11.33 -3.18 -3.10
CA ILE A 87 -11.45 -2.31 -1.94
C ILE A 87 -12.82 -1.65 -2.00
N LYS A 88 -13.58 -1.75 -0.91
CA LYS A 88 -14.77 -0.94 -0.71
C LYS A 88 -14.46 0.09 0.36
N CYS A 89 -14.47 1.34 -0.04
CA CYS A 89 -14.08 2.46 0.81
C CYS A 89 -14.98 3.67 0.62
N ARG A 90 -14.88 4.60 1.54
CA ARG A 90 -15.47 5.92 1.48
C ARG A 90 -14.43 6.91 2.01
N GLY A 91 -13.99 7.82 1.17
CA GLY A 91 -12.92 8.75 1.49
C GLY A 91 -13.36 10.20 1.43
N ASP A 92 -12.41 11.07 1.61
CA ASP A 92 -12.55 12.52 1.74
C ASP A 92 -12.19 13.29 0.44
N GLY A 93 -11.94 12.58 -0.66
CA GLY A 93 -11.50 13.17 -1.93
C GLY A 93 -9.97 13.24 -2.08
N ARG A 94 -9.23 12.81 -1.06
CA ARG A 94 -7.75 12.73 -1.12
C ARG A 94 -7.29 11.46 -1.83
N SER A 95 -6.03 11.45 -2.25
CA SER A 95 -5.40 10.32 -2.94
C SER A 95 -4.54 9.53 -1.99
N TYR A 96 -4.98 8.34 -1.67
CA TYR A 96 -4.26 7.38 -0.86
C TYR A 96 -3.38 6.48 -1.73
N LYS A 97 -2.44 5.79 -1.11
CA LYS A 97 -1.59 4.80 -1.77
C LYS A 97 -1.85 3.43 -1.15
N VAL A 98 -2.30 2.49 -1.96
CA VAL A 98 -2.38 1.08 -1.56
C VAL A 98 -1.03 0.43 -1.81
N MET A 99 -0.51 -0.29 -0.82
CA MET A 99 0.80 -0.92 -0.87
C MET A 99 0.68 -2.42 -0.63
N LEU A 100 1.35 -3.20 -1.46
CA LEU A 100 1.51 -4.64 -1.31
C LEU A 100 2.98 -4.92 -0.99
N TYR A 101 3.23 -5.67 0.07
CA TYR A 101 4.58 -5.97 0.53
C TYR A 101 4.96 -7.40 0.14
N THR A 102 6.10 -7.51 -0.54
CA THR A 102 6.72 -8.78 -0.94
C THR A 102 8.16 -8.79 -0.43
N PRO A 103 8.37 -9.08 0.85
CA PRO A 103 9.72 -9.09 1.39
C PRO A 103 10.54 -10.16 0.68
N GLY A 104 11.65 -9.75 0.08
CA GLY A 104 12.62 -10.64 -0.54
C GLY A 104 13.26 -11.61 0.47
N ALA A 105 14.01 -12.59 -0.02
CA ALA A 105 14.71 -13.58 0.83
C ALA A 105 15.69 -12.92 1.80
N ILE A 106 16.15 -11.72 1.50
CA ILE A 106 16.98 -10.88 2.36
C ILE A 106 16.22 -9.55 2.50
N ASP A 107 15.54 -9.38 3.62
CA ASP A 107 14.80 -8.15 3.96
C ASP A 107 15.79 -7.05 4.39
N VAL A 108 16.67 -6.66 3.47
CA VAL A 108 17.70 -5.64 3.69
C VAL A 108 17.17 -4.25 3.39
N THR A 109 16.09 -4.17 2.58
CA THR A 109 15.51 -2.90 2.14
C THR A 109 14.20 -2.64 2.87
N TRP A 110 14.28 -1.82 3.88
CA TRP A 110 13.12 -1.28 4.54
C TRP A 110 12.26 -0.50 3.54
N GLY A 111 11.05 -0.98 3.30
CA GLY A 111 10.07 -0.26 2.50
C GLY A 111 9.94 -0.67 1.05
N ASP A 112 10.46 -1.83 0.64
CA ASP A 112 10.11 -2.42 -0.66
C ASP A 112 8.62 -2.75 -0.70
N SER A 113 7.93 -2.14 -1.64
CA SER A 113 6.50 -2.35 -1.82
C SER A 113 6.08 -2.12 -3.26
N PHE A 114 4.97 -2.74 -3.62
CA PHE A 114 4.25 -2.43 -4.85
C PHE A 114 3.10 -1.50 -4.51
N SER A 115 3.02 -0.37 -5.19
CA SER A 115 2.09 0.69 -4.88
C SER A 115 1.08 0.90 -5.99
N TYR A 116 -0.13 1.33 -5.61
CA TYR A 116 -1.18 1.78 -6.52
C TYR A 116 -1.88 3.01 -5.92
N PRO A 117 -2.14 4.08 -6.71
CA PRO A 117 -2.86 5.25 -6.23
C PRO A 117 -4.35 4.94 -6.11
N LEU A 118 -4.91 5.14 -4.93
CA LEU A 118 -6.33 5.03 -4.64
C LEU A 118 -6.92 6.44 -4.53
N HIS A 119 -7.58 6.89 -5.59
CA HIS A 119 -8.26 8.17 -5.60
C HIS A 119 -9.64 8.02 -5.00
N THR A 120 -9.91 8.76 -3.92
CA THR A 120 -11.23 8.74 -3.30
C THR A 120 -12.10 9.87 -3.86
N HIS A 121 -13.40 9.64 -3.94
CA HIS A 121 -14.30 10.59 -4.56
C HIS A 121 -14.78 11.71 -3.61
N GLY A 122 -14.56 11.54 -2.32
CA GLY A 122 -15.19 12.41 -1.32
C GLY A 122 -16.70 12.23 -1.26
N GLY A 123 -17.28 12.59 -0.12
CA GLY A 123 -18.73 12.51 0.07
C GLY A 123 -19.23 11.22 0.69
N PRO A 124 -20.56 11.05 0.83
CA PRO A 124 -21.17 10.00 1.66
C PRO A 124 -21.24 8.63 1.00
N TYR A 125 -20.92 8.53 -0.28
CA TYR A 125 -21.14 7.31 -1.07
C TYR A 125 -19.97 6.35 -0.98
N TRP A 126 -20.28 5.05 -0.94
CA TRP A 126 -19.28 3.99 -1.02
C TRP A 126 -18.73 3.83 -2.42
N GLN A 127 -17.41 3.75 -2.53
CA GLN A 127 -16.65 3.52 -3.72
C GLN A 127 -16.17 2.06 -3.74
N TYR A 128 -16.25 1.43 -4.90
CA TYR A 128 -15.73 0.08 -5.13
C TYR A 128 -14.57 0.17 -6.11
N GLU A 129 -13.38 -0.09 -5.62
CA GLU A 129 -12.18 -0.12 -6.44
C GLU A 129 -11.79 -1.56 -6.76
N LYS A 130 -11.64 -1.85 -8.06
CA LYS A 130 -11.17 -3.12 -8.59
C LYS A 130 -9.81 -2.90 -9.24
N ILE A 131 -8.75 -3.20 -8.52
CA ILE A 131 -7.38 -2.85 -8.88
C ILE A 131 -6.66 -4.08 -9.43
N PRO A 132 -6.28 -4.12 -10.73
CA PRO A 132 -5.53 -5.23 -11.27
C PRO A 132 -4.14 -5.31 -10.63
N PHE A 133 -3.65 -6.51 -10.30
CA PHE A 133 -2.28 -6.69 -9.82
C PHE A 133 -1.23 -6.28 -10.85
N SER A 134 -1.57 -6.32 -12.14
CA SER A 134 -0.71 -5.85 -13.23
C SER A 134 -0.37 -4.36 -13.14
N ARG A 135 -1.18 -3.55 -12.47
CA ARG A 135 -1.03 -2.08 -12.38
C ARG A 135 -0.33 -1.59 -11.11
N PHE A 136 0.11 -2.49 -10.27
CA PHE A 136 0.97 -2.11 -9.16
C PHE A 136 2.39 -1.88 -9.66
N PHE A 137 3.01 -0.78 -9.25
CA PHE A 137 4.38 -0.43 -9.60
C PHE A 137 5.30 -0.52 -8.38
N HIS A 138 6.56 -0.89 -8.64
CA HIS A 138 7.56 -1.05 -7.60
C HIS A 138 8.02 0.28 -7.02
N THR A 139 8.07 0.34 -5.70
CA THR A 139 8.55 1.49 -4.93
C THR A 139 9.46 1.05 -3.80
N VAL A 140 10.47 1.88 -3.50
CA VAL A 140 11.36 1.72 -2.34
C VAL A 140 11.25 2.96 -1.49
N ALA A 141 10.95 2.82 -0.21
CA ALA A 141 10.71 3.93 0.70
C ALA A 141 9.77 5.01 0.11
N GLY A 142 8.70 4.57 -0.55
CA GLY A 142 7.70 5.43 -1.21
C GLY A 142 8.15 6.09 -2.52
N ARG A 143 9.37 5.84 -3.01
CA ARG A 143 9.88 6.35 -4.28
C ARG A 143 9.70 5.33 -5.39
N ILE A 144 9.14 5.75 -6.52
CA ILE A 144 9.03 4.93 -7.72
C ILE A 144 10.43 4.59 -8.21
N GLN A 145 10.66 3.32 -8.55
CA GLN A 145 11.93 2.85 -9.07
C GLN A 145 11.92 2.90 -10.60
N ASP A 146 13.08 3.16 -11.21
CA ASP A 146 13.23 3.17 -12.67
C ASP A 146 13.01 1.78 -13.26
N ARG A 147 13.48 0.75 -12.55
CA ARG A 147 13.25 -0.63 -12.94
C ARG A 147 11.95 -1.14 -12.33
N GLN A 148 11.01 -1.48 -13.20
CA GLN A 148 9.71 -2.00 -12.83
C GLN A 148 9.61 -3.51 -13.11
N TYR A 149 8.92 -4.24 -12.24
CA TYR A 149 8.60 -5.65 -12.40
C TYR A 149 7.24 -5.97 -11.76
N ARG A 150 6.68 -7.08 -12.20
CA ARG A 150 5.35 -7.51 -11.77
C ARG A 150 5.35 -7.95 -10.30
N VAL A 151 4.24 -7.66 -9.61
CA VAL A 151 3.97 -8.18 -8.26
C VAL A 151 4.04 -9.70 -8.28
N ASN A 152 4.86 -10.28 -7.40
CA ASN A 152 4.83 -11.70 -7.13
C ASN A 152 3.76 -12.03 -6.09
N CYS A 153 2.58 -12.46 -6.56
CA CYS A 153 1.47 -12.79 -5.68
C CYS A 153 1.72 -14.03 -4.79
N GLU A 154 2.77 -14.82 -5.06
CA GLU A 154 3.16 -15.94 -4.21
C GLU A 154 3.85 -15.47 -2.92
N GLU A 155 4.51 -14.33 -2.98
CA GLU A 155 5.33 -13.80 -1.89
C GLU A 155 4.68 -12.62 -1.15
N LEU A 156 3.40 -12.35 -1.39
CA LEU A 156 2.68 -11.31 -0.68
C LEU A 156 2.59 -11.62 0.81
N SER A 157 3.16 -10.75 1.63
CA SER A 157 3.19 -10.91 3.10
C SER A 157 2.21 -9.98 3.80
N SER A 158 1.98 -8.80 3.27
CA SER A 158 1.17 -7.78 3.92
C SER A 158 0.56 -6.80 2.91
N ILE A 159 -0.41 -6.04 3.37
CA ILE A 159 -1.02 -4.91 2.67
C ILE A 159 -1.00 -3.70 3.57
N GLY A 160 -0.84 -2.52 2.97
CA GLY A 160 -0.94 -1.24 3.67
C GLY A 160 -1.68 -0.20 2.87
N ILE A 161 -2.09 0.86 3.54
CA ILE A 161 -2.64 2.06 2.93
C ILE A 161 -1.94 3.26 3.55
N ALA A 162 -1.43 4.17 2.73
CA ALA A 162 -0.77 5.37 3.19
C ALA A 162 -1.36 6.62 2.55
N LEU A 163 -1.33 7.71 3.29
CA LEU A 163 -1.58 9.05 2.79
C LEU A 163 -0.27 9.84 2.82
N MET A 164 0.13 10.37 1.67
CA MET A 164 1.37 11.14 1.49
C MET A 164 1.23 12.11 0.30
N ASP A 165 0.11 12.79 0.22
CA ASP A 165 -0.25 13.67 -0.89
C ASP A 165 0.31 15.09 -0.75
N ARG A 166 1.03 15.38 0.33
CA ARG A 166 1.62 16.68 0.67
C ARG A 166 0.60 17.80 0.87
N ILE A 167 -0.60 17.46 1.29
CA ILE A 167 -1.65 18.42 1.59
C ILE A 167 -1.86 18.44 3.09
N ASP A 168 -1.65 19.58 3.72
CA ASP A 168 -1.94 19.79 5.15
C ASP A 168 -3.44 19.68 5.41
N GLY A 169 -3.79 19.15 6.55
CA GLY A 169 -5.18 19.10 6.97
C GLY A 169 -5.64 17.74 7.44
N GLU A 170 -6.90 17.67 7.82
CA GLU A 170 -7.54 16.44 8.26
C GLU A 170 -7.74 15.47 7.09
N PHE A 171 -7.77 14.19 7.42
CA PHE A 171 -8.08 13.13 6.46
C PHE A 171 -8.96 12.06 7.09
N CYS A 172 -9.74 11.40 6.24
CA CYS A 172 -10.69 10.39 6.67
C CYS A 172 -10.93 9.37 5.55
N LEU A 173 -10.57 8.13 5.80
CA LEU A 173 -10.83 6.99 4.91
C LEU A 173 -11.54 5.89 5.70
N GLU A 174 -12.79 5.62 5.37
CA GLU A 174 -13.54 4.50 5.92
C GLU A 174 -13.45 3.30 4.98
N LEU A 175 -13.14 2.15 5.53
CA LEU A 175 -12.95 0.89 4.82
C LEU A 175 -14.02 -0.11 5.28
N ASP A 176 -14.78 -0.67 4.33
CA ASP A 176 -15.75 -1.74 4.61
C ASP A 176 -15.13 -3.12 4.43
N PHE A 177 -14.42 -3.33 3.32
CA PHE A 177 -13.63 -4.54 3.13
C PHE A 177 -12.47 -4.35 2.16
N ILE A 178 -11.47 -5.22 2.30
CA ILE A 178 -10.42 -5.47 1.34
C ILE A 178 -10.51 -6.95 0.96
N GLY A 179 -10.50 -7.27 -0.32
CA GLY A 179 -10.63 -8.64 -0.81
C GLY A 179 -9.92 -8.83 -2.14
N VAL A 180 -10.02 -10.03 -2.69
CA VAL A 180 -9.44 -10.37 -3.99
C VAL A 180 -10.48 -11.05 -4.88
N CYS A 181 -10.38 -10.85 -6.18
CA CYS A 181 -11.23 -11.55 -7.15
C CYS A 181 -10.45 -11.98 -8.38
N HIS A 182 -10.98 -12.99 -9.05
CA HIS A 182 -10.52 -13.43 -10.35
C HIS A 182 -11.43 -12.90 -11.43
N ASP A 183 -10.88 -12.14 -12.38
CA ASP A 183 -11.58 -11.71 -13.58
C ASP A 183 -10.98 -12.44 -14.78
N ARG A 184 -11.78 -13.30 -15.42
CA ARG A 184 -11.35 -14.09 -16.57
C ARG A 184 -11.15 -13.24 -17.83
N SER A 185 -11.75 -12.07 -17.90
CA SER A 185 -11.59 -11.14 -19.02
C SER A 185 -10.27 -10.36 -18.98
N HIS A 186 -9.61 -10.35 -17.81
CA HIS A 186 -8.36 -9.62 -17.61
C HIS A 186 -7.18 -10.44 -18.10
N ILE A 187 -6.61 -10.04 -19.23
CA ILE A 187 -5.48 -10.70 -19.89
C ILE A 187 -4.14 -9.97 -19.67
N GLU A 188 -4.18 -8.73 -19.21
CA GLU A 188 -3.00 -7.93 -18.96
C GLU A 188 -2.14 -8.56 -17.87
N LYS A 189 -0.87 -8.84 -18.15
CA LYS A 189 0.06 -9.43 -17.19
C LYS A 189 0.84 -8.36 -16.43
N PHE A 190 1.17 -7.26 -17.10
CA PHE A 190 1.92 -6.14 -16.54
C PHE A 190 1.64 -4.88 -17.37
N ALA A 191 1.36 -3.77 -16.69
CA ALA A 191 0.94 -2.52 -17.32
C ALA A 191 2.11 -1.59 -17.64
N TYR A 192 3.29 -1.86 -17.12
CA TYR A 192 4.46 -0.98 -17.28
C TYR A 192 5.50 -1.59 -18.19
N GLU A 193 6.15 -0.75 -18.98
CA GLU A 193 7.26 -1.17 -19.83
C GLU A 193 8.49 -1.48 -18.96
N THR A 194 9.13 -2.61 -19.26
CA THR A 194 10.42 -2.93 -18.69
C THR A 194 11.51 -2.51 -19.65
N TYR A 195 12.20 -1.42 -19.34
CA TYR A 195 13.39 -1.05 -20.09
C TYR A 195 14.53 -2.00 -19.70
N SER A 196 14.85 -2.94 -20.57
CA SER A 196 16.15 -3.60 -20.52
C SER A 196 17.17 -2.63 -21.10
N LEU A 197 18.04 -2.09 -20.27
CA LEU A 197 19.21 -1.37 -20.78
C LEU A 197 19.97 -2.32 -21.70
N PRO A 198 20.35 -1.87 -22.91
CA PRO A 198 21.18 -2.70 -23.77
C PRO A 198 22.45 -3.04 -22.97
N VAL A 199 22.74 -4.32 -22.83
CA VAL A 199 24.00 -4.76 -22.26
C VAL A 199 25.05 -4.29 -23.27
N PHE A 200 25.73 -3.19 -22.96
CA PHE A 200 26.89 -2.81 -23.73
C PHE A 200 27.90 -3.93 -23.59
N SER A 201 28.02 -4.74 -24.61
CA SER A 201 29.10 -5.67 -24.74
C SER A 201 30.39 -4.87 -24.80
N THR A 202 31.19 -4.94 -23.74
CA THR A 202 32.56 -4.41 -23.73
C THR A 202 33.52 -5.26 -24.55
N GLN A 203 33.01 -6.04 -25.50
CA GLN A 203 33.80 -6.68 -26.53
C GLN A 203 33.78 -5.78 -27.78
N GLY A 204 34.54 -4.76 -27.72
CA GLY A 204 34.75 -3.86 -28.82
C GLY A 204 36.13 -3.25 -28.71
N PHE A 205 37.04 -3.82 -29.53
CA PHE A 205 38.43 -3.47 -29.85
C PHE A 205 39.48 -4.10 -29.00
#